data_5c40b78994c9b3ce132fd3b38f32bfe3
#
_entry.id   5c40b78994c9b3ce132fd3b38f32bfe3
#
_cell.length_a   1.000
_cell.length_b   1.000
_cell.length_c   1.000
_cell.angle_alpha   90.00
_cell.angle_beta   90.00
_cell.angle_gamma   90.00
#
_symmetry.space_group_name_H-M   'P 1'
#
loop_
_entity.id
_entity.type
_entity.pdbx_description
1 polymer ?
#
loop_
_entity_poly.entity_id
_entity_poly.type
_entity_poly.pdbx_seq_one_letter_code
_entity_poly.pdbx_strand_id
1 'polypeptide(L)'
;MKKILLVFTMIFSVAVFSQKEANGKLYIEHPAIEIVNQFNEAYTSGDLDKLKELVTENFQVRTLQDRKSNDINWILGTSNYLSKNITDFQIKHYGGSYPDVLEYKQDGIVDVKTYEYTTGYDKNTGLDIDMPRYATYRMNAKGDKIAGLWINDDQALWQKNWDAYETKENGVIYKDHPLVSKVRLLYQSYKTGDVEKIKANYTENTMFYDVMNSEIDKFKTLDEEFAQFDQYMETLEIVNIRESGFPDVLDYDGDGAVVISWADFTFKNKKSGNIKTISQHIQHWFNEKGEIVREDYYFNPAQLPQ
;
A
#
# COMPACT_ATOMS: atom_id res chain seq x y z
N MET A 1 -61.70 -12.93 39.48
CA MET A 1 -60.27 -12.69 39.25
C MET A 1 -59.60 -13.72 38.30
N LYS A 2 -59.92 -15.00 38.31
CA LYS A 2 -59.34 -16.00 37.39
C LYS A 2 -59.68 -15.84 35.89
N LYS A 3 -60.85 -15.28 35.56
CA LYS A 3 -61.28 -15.10 34.16
C LYS A 3 -60.63 -13.87 33.46
N ILE A 4 -60.20 -12.85 34.24
CA ILE A 4 -59.48 -11.67 33.70
C ILE A 4 -58.03 -11.99 33.36
N LEU A 5 -57.43 -12.91 34.13
CA LEU A 5 -56.06 -13.35 33.87
C LEU A 5 -55.90 -14.12 32.54
N LEU A 6 -56.96 -14.91 32.18
CA LEU A 6 -56.97 -15.71 30.94
C LEU A 6 -57.06 -14.84 29.67
N VAL A 7 -57.80 -13.73 29.74
CA VAL A 7 -57.94 -12.79 28.63
C VAL A 7 -56.66 -11.98 28.40
N PHE A 8 -55.94 -11.63 29.48
CA PHE A 8 -54.64 -10.94 29.36
C PHE A 8 -53.54 -11.84 28.79
N THR A 9 -53.56 -13.14 29.09
CA THR A 9 -52.61 -14.09 28.53
C THR A 9 -52.86 -14.37 27.05
N MET A 10 -54.11 -14.33 26.58
CA MET A 10 -54.44 -14.48 25.16
C MET A 10 -54.07 -13.24 24.32
N ILE A 11 -54.17 -12.03 24.88
CA ILE A 11 -53.80 -10.79 24.18
C ILE A 11 -52.25 -10.70 24.03
N PHE A 12 -51.47 -11.21 25.00
CA PHE A 12 -50.03 -11.22 24.93
C PHE A 12 -49.48 -12.25 23.95
N SER A 13 -50.20 -13.35 23.70
CA SER A 13 -49.74 -14.38 22.74
C SER A 13 -49.99 -14.02 21.28
N VAL A 14 -50.84 -13.02 20.98
CA VAL A 14 -51.09 -12.54 19.60
C VAL A 14 -50.09 -11.41 19.19
N ALA A 15 -49.44 -10.79 20.16
CA ALA A 15 -48.51 -9.67 19.89
C ALA A 15 -47.08 -10.11 19.48
N VAL A 16 -46.74 -11.41 19.49
CA VAL A 16 -45.38 -11.90 19.33
C VAL A 16 -45.03 -12.42 17.92
N PHE A 17 -45.98 -12.51 17.00
CA PHE A 17 -45.75 -12.99 15.64
C PHE A 17 -46.26 -12.03 14.53
N SER A 18 -45.90 -10.77 14.61
CA SER A 18 -45.76 -10.00 13.37
C SER A 18 -44.41 -10.31 12.78
N GLN A 19 -44.22 -11.49 12.20
CA GLN A 19 -43.10 -11.70 11.29
C GLN A 19 -43.26 -10.67 10.18
N LYS A 20 -42.30 -9.74 10.11
CA LYS A 20 -42.22 -8.83 8.97
C LYS A 20 -42.20 -9.69 7.72
N GLU A 21 -43.09 -9.40 6.79
CA GLU A 21 -43.15 -10.14 5.53
C GLU A 21 -41.81 -10.05 4.82
N ALA A 22 -41.26 -11.19 4.42
CA ALA A 22 -39.97 -11.23 3.74
C ALA A 22 -40.05 -10.46 2.39
N ASN A 23 -39.07 -9.60 2.13
CA ASN A 23 -39.02 -8.79 0.91
C ASN A 23 -38.47 -9.54 -0.31
N GLY A 24 -37.93 -10.75 -0.13
CA GLY A 24 -37.35 -11.53 -1.20
C GLY A 24 -36.65 -12.79 -0.69
N LYS A 25 -35.85 -13.37 -1.54
CA LYS A 25 -35.03 -14.56 -1.26
C LYS A 25 -33.55 -14.28 -1.50
N LEU A 26 -32.72 -14.96 -0.77
CA LEU A 26 -31.27 -14.94 -0.92
C LEU A 26 -30.79 -16.33 -1.36
N TYR A 27 -29.94 -16.38 -2.39
CA TYR A 27 -29.38 -17.62 -2.93
C TYR A 27 -27.85 -17.52 -2.97
N ILE A 28 -27.17 -18.62 -2.70
CA ILE A 28 -25.72 -18.81 -2.91
C ILE A 28 -25.40 -19.61 -4.18
N GLU A 29 -26.43 -20.24 -4.78
CA GLU A 29 -26.36 -20.94 -6.04
C GLU A 29 -27.51 -20.43 -6.92
N HIS A 30 -27.18 -19.86 -8.09
CA HIS A 30 -28.18 -19.29 -9.00
C HIS A 30 -27.57 -19.15 -10.41
N PRO A 31 -28.33 -19.38 -11.51
CA PRO A 31 -27.82 -19.25 -12.89
C PRO A 31 -27.20 -17.88 -13.21
N ALA A 32 -27.66 -16.80 -12.60
CA ALA A 32 -27.13 -15.45 -12.78
C ALA A 32 -25.64 -15.33 -12.38
N ILE A 33 -25.14 -16.17 -11.47
CA ILE A 33 -23.74 -16.17 -11.05
C ILE A 33 -22.84 -16.54 -12.25
N GLU A 34 -23.26 -17.51 -13.05
CA GLU A 34 -22.48 -17.92 -14.22
C GLU A 34 -22.38 -16.80 -15.26
N ILE A 35 -23.44 -16.01 -15.46
CA ILE A 35 -23.44 -14.84 -16.34
C ILE A 35 -22.45 -13.79 -15.86
N VAL A 36 -22.40 -13.55 -14.54
CA VAL A 36 -21.44 -12.63 -13.91
C VAL A 36 -20.00 -13.13 -14.05
N ASN A 37 -19.77 -14.43 -13.86
CA ASN A 37 -18.45 -15.02 -14.04
C ASN A 37 -17.96 -14.86 -15.49
N GLN A 38 -18.81 -15.15 -16.48
CA GLN A 38 -18.49 -14.95 -17.90
C GLN A 38 -18.23 -13.46 -18.22
N PHE A 39 -18.98 -12.54 -17.58
CA PHE A 39 -18.74 -11.11 -17.76
C PHE A 39 -17.37 -10.71 -17.20
N ASN A 40 -17.00 -11.15 -16.01
CA ASN A 40 -15.70 -10.85 -15.41
C ASN A 40 -14.55 -11.46 -16.23
N GLU A 41 -14.69 -12.67 -16.74
CA GLU A 41 -13.73 -13.32 -17.62
C GLU A 41 -13.56 -12.54 -18.94
N ALA A 42 -14.66 -12.17 -19.58
CA ALA A 42 -14.64 -11.35 -20.79
C ALA A 42 -14.03 -9.96 -20.54
N TYR A 43 -14.33 -9.37 -19.37
CA TYR A 43 -13.79 -8.07 -18.99
C TYR A 43 -12.27 -8.11 -18.79
N THR A 44 -11.76 -9.12 -18.10
CA THR A 44 -10.31 -9.24 -17.82
C THR A 44 -9.51 -9.70 -19.04
N SER A 45 -10.10 -10.52 -19.93
CA SER A 45 -9.46 -10.96 -21.17
C SER A 45 -9.54 -9.95 -22.32
N GLY A 46 -10.41 -8.94 -22.22
CA GLY A 46 -10.64 -7.98 -23.29
C GLY A 46 -11.52 -8.51 -24.43
N ASP A 47 -12.37 -9.51 -24.16
CA ASP A 47 -13.35 -10.03 -25.13
C ASP A 47 -14.56 -9.08 -25.20
N LEU A 48 -14.40 -8.05 -26.05
CA LEU A 48 -15.39 -6.98 -26.19
C LEU A 48 -16.71 -7.46 -26.80
N ASP A 49 -16.68 -8.48 -27.64
CA ASP A 49 -17.90 -8.98 -28.25
C ASP A 49 -18.70 -9.83 -27.26
N LYS A 50 -18.03 -10.63 -26.45
CA LYS A 50 -18.67 -11.34 -25.34
C LYS A 50 -19.29 -10.40 -24.32
N LEU A 51 -18.61 -9.30 -23.97
CA LEU A 51 -19.18 -8.27 -23.09
C LEU A 51 -20.48 -7.69 -23.64
N LYS A 52 -20.57 -7.36 -24.95
CA LYS A 52 -21.79 -6.86 -25.58
C LYS A 52 -22.91 -7.90 -25.58
N GLU A 53 -22.58 -9.19 -25.77
CA GLU A 53 -23.55 -10.29 -25.72
C GLU A 53 -24.21 -10.43 -24.34
N LEU A 54 -23.42 -10.29 -23.27
CA LEU A 54 -23.83 -10.52 -21.88
C LEU A 54 -24.64 -9.38 -21.27
N VAL A 55 -24.72 -8.22 -21.89
CA VAL A 55 -25.45 -7.06 -21.36
C VAL A 55 -26.68 -6.71 -22.21
N THR A 56 -27.59 -5.92 -21.62
CA THR A 56 -28.73 -5.37 -22.35
C THR A 56 -28.33 -4.14 -23.19
N GLU A 57 -29.15 -3.79 -24.18
CA GLU A 57 -28.98 -2.59 -25.01
C GLU A 57 -28.95 -1.29 -24.15
N ASN A 58 -29.72 -1.25 -23.07
CA ASN A 58 -29.79 -0.11 -22.15
C ASN A 58 -28.93 -0.33 -20.89
N PHE A 59 -27.85 -1.11 -20.99
CA PHE A 59 -26.95 -1.36 -19.87
C PHE A 59 -26.35 -0.05 -19.34
N GLN A 60 -26.27 0.03 -18.02
CA GLN A 60 -25.62 1.14 -17.33
C GLN A 60 -24.64 0.67 -16.28
N VAL A 61 -23.51 1.39 -16.15
CA VAL A 61 -22.50 1.17 -15.13
C VAL A 61 -22.28 2.42 -14.30
N ARG A 62 -22.03 2.24 -13.02
CA ARG A 62 -21.67 3.30 -12.05
C ARG A 62 -20.53 2.86 -11.17
N THR A 63 -19.59 3.77 -10.92
CA THR A 63 -18.69 3.69 -9.77
C THR A 63 -19.32 4.46 -8.58
N LEU A 64 -18.86 4.25 -7.36
CA LEU A 64 -19.38 4.98 -6.19
C LEU A 64 -19.13 6.49 -6.27
N GLN A 65 -18.09 6.93 -6.96
CA GLN A 65 -17.74 8.33 -7.06
C GLN A 65 -18.48 9.05 -8.20
N ASP A 66 -18.85 8.29 -9.23
CA ASP A 66 -19.58 8.85 -10.35
C ASP A 66 -21.07 8.96 -10.04
N ARG A 67 -21.55 10.20 -9.91
CA ARG A 67 -23.02 10.44 -9.78
C ARG A 67 -23.76 10.16 -11.07
N LYS A 68 -23.07 10.11 -12.21
CA LYS A 68 -23.65 9.80 -13.52
C LYS A 68 -23.39 8.34 -13.89
N SER A 69 -24.36 7.73 -14.53
CA SER A 69 -24.18 6.41 -15.14
C SER A 69 -23.44 6.57 -16.46
N ASN A 70 -22.55 5.63 -16.74
CA ASN A 70 -21.92 5.42 -18.03
C ASN A 70 -22.62 4.28 -18.77
N ASP A 71 -22.48 4.22 -20.08
CA ASP A 71 -23.02 3.14 -20.91
C ASP A 71 -21.98 2.01 -21.11
N ILE A 72 -22.32 1.04 -21.97
CA ILE A 72 -21.46 -0.09 -22.29
C ILE A 72 -20.08 0.35 -22.86
N ASN A 73 -20.00 1.49 -23.56
CA ASN A 73 -18.75 1.95 -24.16
C ASN A 73 -17.67 2.22 -23.11
N TRP A 74 -18.06 2.65 -21.90
CA TRP A 74 -17.14 2.80 -20.80
C TRP A 74 -16.50 1.45 -20.40
N ILE A 75 -17.33 0.39 -20.25
CA ILE A 75 -16.83 -0.98 -19.95
C ILE A 75 -15.93 -1.50 -21.06
N LEU A 76 -16.33 -1.32 -22.33
CA LEU A 76 -15.53 -1.77 -23.46
C LEU A 76 -14.19 -1.05 -23.55
N GLY A 77 -14.18 0.26 -23.33
CA GLY A 77 -12.95 1.06 -23.30
C GLY A 77 -12.02 0.66 -22.16
N THR A 78 -12.56 0.51 -20.96
CA THR A 78 -11.81 0.12 -19.77
C THR A 78 -11.26 -1.31 -19.90
N SER A 79 -12.09 -2.27 -20.32
CA SER A 79 -11.66 -3.64 -20.56
C SER A 79 -10.54 -3.74 -21.61
N ASN A 80 -10.70 -3.05 -22.75
CA ASN A 80 -9.68 -3.00 -23.81
C ASN A 80 -8.36 -2.37 -23.35
N TYR A 81 -8.42 -1.36 -22.46
CA TYR A 81 -7.23 -0.75 -21.90
C TYR A 81 -6.56 -1.69 -20.88
N LEU A 82 -7.31 -2.15 -19.88
CA LEU A 82 -6.77 -2.94 -18.77
C LEU A 82 -6.23 -4.29 -19.25
N SER A 83 -6.94 -5.01 -20.11
CA SER A 83 -6.48 -6.30 -20.66
C SER A 83 -5.19 -6.20 -21.47
N LYS A 84 -4.88 -5.01 -22.02
CA LYS A 84 -3.64 -4.79 -22.78
C LYS A 84 -2.49 -4.27 -21.93
N ASN A 85 -2.77 -3.58 -20.83
CA ASN A 85 -1.76 -2.89 -20.05
C ASN A 85 -1.51 -3.51 -18.68
N ILE A 86 -2.45 -4.28 -18.15
CA ILE A 86 -2.28 -4.98 -16.87
C ILE A 86 -1.92 -6.45 -17.18
N THR A 87 -0.73 -6.85 -16.75
CA THR A 87 -0.28 -8.23 -16.81
C THR A 87 -0.92 -9.02 -15.68
N ASP A 88 -1.30 -10.27 -15.93
CA ASP A 88 -1.99 -11.16 -14.97
C ASP A 88 -3.27 -10.54 -14.40
N PHE A 89 -3.97 -9.75 -15.24
CA PHE A 89 -5.20 -9.08 -14.86
C PHE A 89 -6.31 -10.08 -14.55
N GLN A 90 -6.74 -10.10 -13.29
CA GLN A 90 -7.73 -11.05 -12.79
C GLN A 90 -8.70 -10.37 -11.82
N ILE A 91 -9.94 -10.88 -11.82
CA ILE A 91 -10.95 -10.60 -10.79
C ILE A 91 -11.30 -11.95 -10.16
N LYS A 92 -11.01 -12.10 -8.88
CA LYS A 92 -11.21 -13.34 -8.11
C LYS A 92 -12.05 -13.09 -6.88
N HIS A 93 -12.80 -14.10 -6.43
CA HIS A 93 -13.50 -14.02 -5.17
C HIS A 93 -12.54 -13.85 -3.99
N TYR A 94 -12.93 -13.00 -3.04
CA TYR A 94 -12.16 -12.73 -1.83
C TYR A 94 -12.22 -13.91 -0.86
N GLY A 95 -11.06 -14.50 -0.55
CA GLY A 95 -10.96 -15.57 0.42
C GLY A 95 -11.92 -16.72 0.14
N GLY A 96 -12.74 -17.07 1.10
CA GLY A 96 -13.81 -18.07 0.97
C GLY A 96 -15.18 -17.48 0.60
N SER A 97 -15.26 -16.21 0.14
CA SER A 97 -16.52 -15.57 -0.21
C SER A 97 -17.13 -16.19 -1.47
N TYR A 98 -18.42 -16.10 -1.57
CA TYR A 98 -19.21 -16.48 -2.74
C TYR A 98 -20.20 -15.36 -3.06
N PRO A 99 -20.68 -15.27 -4.32
CA PRO A 99 -21.69 -14.29 -4.69
C PRO A 99 -23.02 -14.51 -3.98
N ASP A 100 -23.65 -13.43 -3.53
CA ASP A 100 -25.01 -13.43 -3.04
C ASP A 100 -25.98 -13.01 -4.14
N VAL A 101 -27.02 -13.82 -4.40
CA VAL A 101 -28.07 -13.47 -5.33
C VAL A 101 -29.34 -13.09 -4.58
N LEU A 102 -29.79 -11.86 -4.77
CA LEU A 102 -30.96 -11.29 -4.15
C LEU A 102 -32.10 -11.26 -5.17
N GLU A 103 -33.18 -12.02 -4.93
CA GLU A 103 -34.41 -11.97 -5.73
C GLU A 103 -35.48 -11.20 -4.92
N TYR A 104 -35.83 -9.99 -5.37
CA TYR A 104 -36.79 -9.14 -4.68
C TYR A 104 -38.23 -9.50 -5.05
N LYS A 105 -39.08 -9.66 -4.03
CA LYS A 105 -40.49 -10.11 -4.18
C LYS A 105 -41.36 -9.10 -4.93
N GLN A 106 -41.15 -7.82 -4.69
CA GLN A 106 -42.03 -6.77 -5.19
C GLN A 106 -41.89 -6.56 -6.71
N ASP A 107 -40.65 -6.58 -7.20
CA ASP A 107 -40.32 -6.16 -8.58
C ASP A 107 -39.72 -7.31 -9.43
N GLY A 108 -39.52 -8.49 -8.84
CA GLY A 108 -38.85 -9.61 -9.50
C GLY A 108 -37.42 -9.28 -9.93
N ILE A 109 -36.82 -8.24 -9.33
CA ILE A 109 -35.45 -7.83 -9.61
C ILE A 109 -34.49 -8.85 -9.03
N VAL A 110 -33.52 -9.27 -9.84
CA VAL A 110 -32.42 -10.14 -9.42
C VAL A 110 -31.12 -9.33 -9.44
N ASP A 111 -30.51 -9.17 -8.27
CA ASP A 111 -29.18 -8.57 -8.12
C ASP A 111 -28.18 -9.62 -7.65
N VAL A 112 -27.03 -9.71 -8.34
CA VAL A 112 -25.88 -10.52 -7.93
C VAL A 112 -24.85 -9.61 -7.29
N LYS A 113 -24.53 -9.85 -6.02
CA LYS A 113 -23.48 -9.12 -5.29
C LYS A 113 -22.23 -9.98 -5.21
N THR A 114 -21.09 -9.40 -5.56
CA THR A 114 -19.81 -10.08 -5.54
C THR A 114 -18.84 -9.39 -4.58
N TYR A 115 -17.98 -10.20 -3.97
CA TYR A 115 -16.90 -9.81 -3.06
C TYR A 115 -15.62 -10.34 -3.66
N GLU A 116 -14.83 -9.46 -4.28
CA GLU A 116 -13.75 -9.81 -5.18
C GLU A 116 -12.46 -9.06 -4.84
N TYR A 117 -11.36 -9.54 -5.38
CA TYR A 117 -10.11 -8.82 -5.52
C TYR A 117 -9.80 -8.64 -7.00
N THR A 118 -9.35 -7.43 -7.34
CA THR A 118 -8.72 -7.13 -8.63
C THR A 118 -7.23 -7.21 -8.44
N THR A 119 -6.55 -8.04 -9.25
CA THR A 119 -5.10 -8.25 -9.16
C THR A 119 -4.43 -8.16 -10.51
N GLY A 120 -3.13 -7.85 -10.51
CA GLY A 120 -2.26 -7.76 -11.67
C GLY A 120 -1.17 -6.72 -11.44
N TYR A 121 -0.43 -6.35 -12.49
CA TYR A 121 0.48 -5.22 -12.46
C TYR A 121 0.48 -4.48 -13.79
N ASP A 122 0.64 -3.17 -13.74
CA ASP A 122 0.79 -2.36 -14.95
C ASP A 122 2.16 -2.62 -15.58
N LYS A 123 2.15 -3.13 -16.82
CA LYS A 123 3.39 -3.55 -17.52
C LYS A 123 4.32 -2.39 -17.90
N ASN A 124 3.81 -1.15 -17.90
CA ASN A 124 4.58 0.02 -18.29
C ASN A 124 5.21 0.71 -17.07
N THR A 125 4.54 0.69 -15.91
CA THR A 125 4.99 1.34 -14.68
C THR A 125 5.52 0.37 -13.65
N GLY A 126 5.18 -0.93 -13.76
CA GLY A 126 5.50 -1.96 -12.78
C GLY A 126 4.67 -1.86 -11.50
N LEU A 127 3.66 -0.98 -11.45
CA LEU A 127 2.84 -0.80 -10.27
C LEU A 127 1.90 -1.99 -10.08
N ASP A 128 1.93 -2.58 -8.88
CA ASP A 128 1.01 -3.65 -8.49
C ASP A 128 -0.41 -3.13 -8.30
N ILE A 129 -1.37 -3.91 -8.79
CA ILE A 129 -2.80 -3.75 -8.55
C ILE A 129 -3.22 -4.92 -7.67
N ASP A 130 -3.59 -4.64 -6.44
CA ASP A 130 -4.11 -5.61 -5.48
C ASP A 130 -5.12 -4.88 -4.59
N MET A 131 -6.39 -4.95 -4.95
CA MET A 131 -7.42 -4.19 -4.26
C MET A 131 -8.74 -4.94 -4.15
N PRO A 132 -9.48 -4.73 -3.04
CA PRO A 132 -10.85 -5.23 -2.92
C PRO A 132 -11.75 -4.55 -3.95
N ARG A 133 -12.67 -5.34 -4.50
CA ARG A 133 -13.72 -4.92 -5.42
C ARG A 133 -15.05 -5.50 -4.98
N TYR A 134 -16.02 -4.63 -4.76
CA TYR A 134 -17.39 -5.01 -4.50
C TYR A 134 -18.24 -4.61 -5.69
N ALA A 135 -18.98 -5.55 -6.27
CA ALA A 135 -19.84 -5.23 -7.39
C ALA A 135 -21.27 -5.73 -7.17
N THR A 136 -22.23 -5.03 -7.79
CA THR A 136 -23.62 -5.45 -7.85
C THR A 136 -24.06 -5.46 -9.30
N TYR A 137 -24.42 -6.63 -9.81
CA TYR A 137 -24.91 -6.85 -11.16
C TYR A 137 -26.41 -7.03 -11.11
N ARG A 138 -27.16 -6.13 -11.74
CA ARG A 138 -28.59 -6.23 -11.90
C ARG A 138 -28.93 -6.97 -13.17
N MET A 139 -29.68 -8.05 -13.05
CA MET A 139 -30.15 -8.81 -14.19
C MET A 139 -31.35 -8.13 -14.84
N ASN A 140 -31.55 -8.40 -16.13
CA ASN A 140 -32.80 -8.06 -16.81
C ASN A 140 -33.97 -8.93 -16.31
N ALA A 141 -35.19 -8.61 -16.71
CA ALA A 141 -36.39 -9.32 -16.28
C ALA A 141 -36.43 -10.83 -16.68
N LYS A 142 -35.65 -11.22 -17.69
CA LYS A 142 -35.52 -12.64 -18.10
C LYS A 142 -34.44 -13.39 -17.29
N GLY A 143 -33.55 -12.67 -16.62
CA GLY A 143 -32.42 -13.22 -15.86
C GLY A 143 -31.27 -13.72 -16.72
N ASP A 144 -31.24 -13.38 -18.03
CA ASP A 144 -30.28 -13.89 -19.01
C ASP A 144 -29.21 -12.85 -19.43
N LYS A 145 -29.36 -11.59 -19.04
CA LYS A 145 -28.42 -10.49 -19.33
C LYS A 145 -28.28 -9.52 -18.16
N ILE A 146 -27.13 -8.87 -18.09
CA ILE A 146 -26.86 -7.81 -17.11
C ILE A 146 -27.43 -6.48 -17.64
N ALA A 147 -28.32 -5.85 -16.87
CA ALA A 147 -28.92 -4.56 -17.19
C ALA A 147 -28.23 -3.38 -16.49
N GLY A 148 -27.57 -3.64 -15.39
CA GLY A 148 -26.85 -2.62 -14.63
C GLY A 148 -25.69 -3.18 -13.81
N LEU A 149 -24.67 -2.35 -13.57
CA LEU A 149 -23.49 -2.68 -12.80
C LEU A 149 -23.10 -1.51 -11.90
N TRP A 150 -22.90 -1.77 -10.63
CA TRP A 150 -22.32 -0.85 -9.66
C TRP A 150 -21.02 -1.42 -9.15
N ILE A 151 -19.94 -0.65 -9.29
CA ILE A 151 -18.58 -1.04 -8.88
C ILE A 151 -18.15 -0.13 -7.73
N ASN A 152 -17.58 -0.76 -6.71
CA ASN A 152 -16.90 -0.11 -5.59
C ASN A 152 -15.53 -0.75 -5.43
N ASP A 153 -14.49 0.00 -5.81
CA ASP A 153 -13.09 -0.39 -5.74
C ASP A 153 -12.23 0.76 -5.21
N ASP A 154 -10.93 0.55 -5.06
CA ASP A 154 -10.01 1.56 -4.55
C ASP A 154 -9.60 2.54 -5.66
N GLN A 155 -10.29 3.66 -5.70
CA GLN A 155 -10.00 4.73 -6.66
C GLN A 155 -8.67 5.44 -6.40
N ALA A 156 -8.17 5.45 -5.15
CA ALA A 156 -6.87 6.03 -4.85
C ALA A 156 -5.75 5.20 -5.49
N LEU A 157 -5.88 3.86 -5.50
CA LEU A 157 -4.95 2.99 -6.20
C LEU A 157 -5.02 3.20 -7.73
N TRP A 158 -6.21 3.35 -8.31
CA TRP A 158 -6.35 3.69 -9.73
C TRP A 158 -5.72 5.04 -10.04
N GLN A 159 -5.93 6.06 -9.19
CA GLN A 159 -5.31 7.37 -9.37
C GLN A 159 -3.79 7.27 -9.29
N LYS A 160 -3.25 6.52 -8.32
CA LYS A 160 -1.81 6.25 -8.21
C LYS A 160 -1.25 5.59 -9.48
N ASN A 161 -2.01 4.65 -10.07
CA ASN A 161 -1.61 4.01 -11.32
C ASN A 161 -1.55 5.01 -12.49
N TRP A 162 -2.52 5.93 -12.60
CA TRP A 162 -2.50 6.98 -13.61
C TRP A 162 -1.37 7.99 -13.37
N ASP A 163 -1.17 8.40 -12.13
CA ASP A 163 -0.11 9.31 -11.72
C ASP A 163 1.29 8.77 -12.03
N ALA A 164 1.47 7.44 -12.03
CA ALA A 164 2.74 6.82 -12.34
C ALA A 164 3.20 6.99 -13.80
N TYR A 165 2.31 7.41 -14.70
CA TYR A 165 2.67 7.76 -16.08
C TYR A 165 3.19 9.20 -16.23
N GLU A 166 3.11 10.01 -15.18
CA GLU A 166 3.51 11.41 -15.21
C GLU A 166 4.78 11.63 -14.38
N THR A 167 5.67 12.48 -14.88
CA THR A 167 6.79 12.97 -14.09
C THR A 167 6.31 14.10 -13.20
N LYS A 168 6.43 13.92 -11.86
CA LYS A 168 6.09 14.94 -10.87
C LYS A 168 7.37 15.40 -10.16
N GLU A 169 7.54 16.70 -10.03
CA GLU A 169 8.56 17.25 -9.14
C GLU A 169 8.11 17.05 -7.68
N ASN A 170 9.05 16.67 -6.82
CA ASN A 170 8.81 16.43 -5.40
C ASN A 170 9.89 17.06 -4.53
N GLY A 171 10.60 18.06 -5.05
CA GLY A 171 11.68 18.74 -4.36
C GLY A 171 12.87 19.04 -5.24
N VAL A 172 14.01 19.40 -4.63
CA VAL A 172 15.22 19.85 -5.30
C VAL A 172 16.44 19.04 -4.82
N ILE A 173 17.40 18.85 -5.73
CA ILE A 173 18.68 18.21 -5.41
C ILE A 173 19.78 19.28 -5.35
N TYR A 174 20.53 19.33 -4.24
CA TYR A 174 21.67 20.22 -4.07
C TYR A 174 22.97 19.44 -3.89
N LYS A 175 24.04 19.87 -4.56
CA LYS A 175 25.43 19.35 -4.35
C LYS A 175 26.17 20.12 -3.27
N ASP A 176 26.07 21.44 -3.26
CA ASP A 176 26.69 22.34 -2.29
C ASP A 176 25.61 22.92 -1.38
N HIS A 177 25.50 22.36 -0.17
CA HIS A 177 24.49 22.73 0.79
C HIS A 177 25.07 22.71 2.21
N PRO A 178 24.61 23.57 3.14
CA PRO A 178 25.09 23.58 4.52
C PRO A 178 24.99 22.20 5.25
N LEU A 179 23.96 21.40 4.92
CA LEU A 179 23.78 20.05 5.50
C LEU A 179 24.90 19.07 5.08
N VAL A 180 25.45 19.22 3.87
CA VAL A 180 26.63 18.42 3.45
C VAL A 180 27.82 18.74 4.36
N SER A 181 28.04 20.03 4.67
CA SER A 181 29.11 20.43 5.60
C SER A 181 28.88 19.89 7.00
N LYS A 182 27.63 19.81 7.46
CA LYS A 182 27.29 19.16 8.74
C LYS A 182 27.68 17.68 8.76
N VAL A 183 27.36 16.91 7.71
CA VAL A 183 27.73 15.49 7.60
C VAL A 183 29.25 15.33 7.57
N ARG A 184 29.96 16.20 6.85
CA ARG A 184 31.43 16.21 6.85
C ARG A 184 32.02 16.46 8.23
N LEU A 185 31.46 17.42 8.98
CA LEU A 185 31.86 17.70 10.36
C LEU A 185 31.53 16.54 11.31
N LEU A 186 30.41 15.89 11.10
CA LEU A 186 30.04 14.65 11.82
C LEU A 186 31.09 13.56 11.59
N TYR A 187 31.51 13.32 10.33
CA TYR A 187 32.57 12.36 10.03
C TYR A 187 33.92 12.74 10.66
N GLN A 188 34.27 14.03 10.75
CA GLN A 188 35.45 14.46 11.49
C GLN A 188 35.34 14.17 12.98
N SER A 189 34.14 14.33 13.56
CA SER A 189 33.91 14.01 14.98
C SER A 189 34.06 12.50 15.25
N TYR A 190 33.60 11.64 14.35
CA TYR A 190 33.86 10.20 14.41
C TYR A 190 35.36 9.87 14.33
N LYS A 191 36.13 10.52 13.43
CA LYS A 191 37.58 10.33 13.30
C LYS A 191 38.34 10.74 14.57
N THR A 192 37.91 11.78 15.25
CA THR A 192 38.56 12.27 16.47
C THR A 192 38.05 11.60 17.74
N GLY A 193 37.00 10.79 17.65
CA GLY A 193 36.37 10.13 18.80
C GLY A 193 35.65 11.10 19.74
N ASP A 194 35.24 12.27 19.26
CA ASP A 194 34.54 13.30 20.04
C ASP A 194 33.05 12.97 20.14
N VAL A 195 32.71 12.08 21.07
CA VAL A 195 31.37 11.54 21.25
C VAL A 195 30.33 12.63 21.52
N GLU A 196 30.69 13.68 22.28
CA GLU A 196 29.79 14.79 22.57
C GLU A 196 29.43 15.57 21.29
N LYS A 197 30.39 15.83 20.43
CA LYS A 197 30.14 16.47 19.15
C LYS A 197 29.36 15.57 18.18
N ILE A 198 29.59 14.26 18.24
CA ILE A 198 28.79 13.31 17.44
C ILE A 198 27.32 13.42 17.90
N LYS A 199 27.05 13.24 19.20
CA LYS A 199 25.69 13.27 19.77
C LYS A 199 24.96 14.59 19.51
N ALA A 200 25.67 15.70 19.55
CA ALA A 200 25.11 17.04 19.33
C ALA A 200 24.47 17.25 17.93
N ASN A 201 24.70 16.35 16.97
CA ASN A 201 24.07 16.41 15.65
C ASN A 201 22.68 15.76 15.60
N TYR A 202 22.31 14.98 16.61
CA TYR A 202 21.11 14.18 16.67
C TYR A 202 20.08 14.76 17.63
N THR A 203 18.80 14.48 17.38
CA THR A 203 17.75 14.73 18.37
C THR A 203 17.66 13.57 19.37
N GLU A 204 17.05 13.79 20.52
CA GLU A 204 16.81 12.76 21.54
C GLU A 204 15.98 11.57 20.97
N ASN A 205 15.10 11.85 20.02
CA ASN A 205 14.20 10.86 19.40
C ASN A 205 14.69 10.37 18.04
N THR A 206 15.97 10.52 17.73
CA THR A 206 16.52 10.04 16.44
C THR A 206 16.37 8.52 16.31
N MET A 207 15.95 8.09 15.13
CA MET A 207 15.82 6.69 14.77
C MET A 207 16.99 6.24 13.88
N PHE A 208 17.61 5.11 14.23
CA PHE A 208 18.72 4.52 13.46
C PHE A 208 18.29 3.21 12.83
N TYR A 209 18.33 3.13 11.51
CA TYR A 209 17.99 1.94 10.74
C TYR A 209 19.25 1.29 10.17
N ASP A 210 19.56 0.11 10.67
CA ASP A 210 20.55 -0.77 10.07
C ASP A 210 19.87 -1.59 8.96
N VAL A 211 20.10 -1.21 7.71
CA VAL A 211 19.44 -1.83 6.56
C VAL A 211 19.89 -3.28 6.35
N MET A 212 21.02 -3.70 6.96
CA MET A 212 21.46 -5.09 6.95
C MET A 212 20.77 -5.96 8.01
N ASN A 213 19.95 -5.36 8.87
CA ASN A 213 19.15 -6.11 9.82
C ASN A 213 17.99 -6.83 9.10
N SER A 214 17.73 -8.08 9.47
CA SER A 214 16.64 -8.87 8.92
C SER A 214 15.23 -8.42 9.35
N GLU A 215 15.13 -7.59 10.38
CA GLU A 215 13.88 -7.01 10.88
C GLU A 215 13.68 -5.61 10.27
N ILE A 216 12.95 -5.54 9.16
CA ILE A 216 12.83 -4.35 8.29
C ILE A 216 12.28 -3.12 9.02
N ASP A 217 11.40 -3.30 10.01
CA ASP A 217 10.72 -2.19 10.71
C ASP A 217 11.37 -1.84 12.05
N LYS A 218 12.51 -2.46 12.38
CA LYS A 218 13.18 -2.25 13.65
C LYS A 218 14.23 -1.17 13.55
N PHE A 219 14.07 -0.13 14.34
CA PHE A 219 15.08 0.90 14.52
C PHE A 219 15.67 0.83 15.93
N LYS A 220 16.88 1.39 16.08
CA LYS A 220 17.51 1.66 17.37
C LYS A 220 17.26 3.10 17.78
N THR A 221 17.13 3.32 19.08
CA THR A 221 17.16 4.63 19.68
C THR A 221 18.57 5.20 19.70
N LEU A 222 18.70 6.49 20.01
CA LEU A 222 19.99 7.15 20.17
C LEU A 222 20.88 6.44 21.20
N ASP A 223 20.32 6.07 22.35
CA ASP A 223 21.07 5.39 23.42
C ASP A 223 21.53 3.98 23.00
N GLU A 224 20.69 3.22 22.31
CA GLU A 224 21.05 1.89 21.81
C GLU A 224 22.13 1.94 20.75
N GLU A 225 22.07 2.90 19.82
CA GLU A 225 23.10 3.07 18.79
C GLU A 225 24.45 3.46 19.40
N PHE A 226 24.47 4.41 20.35
CA PHE A 226 25.71 4.81 21.00
C PHE A 226 26.26 3.73 21.93
N ALA A 227 25.43 2.95 22.61
CA ALA A 227 25.89 1.80 23.38
C ALA A 227 26.58 0.75 22.48
N GLN A 228 26.04 0.49 21.27
CA GLN A 228 26.67 -0.38 20.29
C GLN A 228 27.97 0.21 19.72
N PHE A 229 27.98 1.50 19.43
CA PHE A 229 29.19 2.21 18.98
C PHE A 229 30.31 2.12 20.02
N ASP A 230 30.02 2.37 21.28
CA ASP A 230 30.99 2.26 22.40
C ASP A 230 31.54 0.83 22.48
N GLN A 231 30.70 -0.19 22.35
CA GLN A 231 31.13 -1.60 22.33
C GLN A 231 32.09 -1.89 21.18
N TYR A 232 31.85 -1.36 19.99
CA TYR A 232 32.79 -1.49 18.86
C TYR A 232 34.10 -0.76 19.16
N MET A 233 34.04 0.44 19.74
CA MET A 233 35.19 1.27 20.05
C MET A 233 36.07 0.73 21.20
N GLU A 234 35.58 -0.23 21.98
CA GLU A 234 36.47 -0.96 22.94
C GLU A 234 37.59 -1.69 22.23
N THR A 235 37.30 -2.32 21.08
CA THR A 235 38.23 -3.17 20.34
C THR A 235 38.77 -2.53 19.06
N LEU A 236 38.07 -1.52 18.54
CA LEU A 236 38.39 -0.88 17.26
C LEU A 236 38.77 0.59 17.45
N GLU A 237 39.47 1.11 16.46
CA GLU A 237 39.81 2.51 16.28
C GLU A 237 39.44 2.93 14.87
N ILE A 238 38.75 4.05 14.68
CA ILE A 238 38.52 4.67 13.39
C ILE A 238 39.76 5.48 13.02
N VAL A 239 40.58 4.97 12.12
CA VAL A 239 41.84 5.65 11.72
C VAL A 239 41.60 6.65 10.60
N ASN A 240 40.58 6.46 9.77
CA ASN A 240 40.25 7.38 8.70
C ASN A 240 38.77 7.22 8.25
N ILE A 241 38.20 8.32 7.81
CA ILE A 241 36.95 8.34 7.06
C ILE A 241 37.21 9.19 5.83
N ARG A 242 36.96 8.64 4.67
CA ARG A 242 37.12 9.31 3.38
C ARG A 242 35.78 9.34 2.65
N GLU A 243 35.34 10.53 2.26
CA GLU A 243 34.18 10.68 1.39
C GLU A 243 34.47 9.99 0.05
N SER A 244 33.51 9.19 -0.44
CA SER A 244 33.57 8.49 -1.72
C SER A 244 32.47 9.05 -2.61
N GLY A 245 32.83 9.66 -3.74
CA GLY A 245 31.87 10.39 -4.58
C GLY A 245 31.51 11.79 -4.01
N PHE A 246 30.31 12.23 -4.29
CA PHE A 246 29.80 13.53 -3.85
C PHE A 246 28.51 13.30 -3.06
N PRO A 247 28.40 13.81 -1.83
CA PRO A 247 27.13 13.85 -1.12
C PRO A 247 26.14 14.77 -1.83
N ASP A 248 24.90 14.29 -1.96
CA ASP A 248 23.79 15.09 -2.45
C ASP A 248 22.79 15.36 -1.33
N VAL A 249 22.14 16.51 -1.38
CA VAL A 249 20.98 16.82 -0.54
C VAL A 249 19.73 16.69 -1.38
N LEU A 250 18.83 15.82 -0.96
CA LEU A 250 17.46 15.77 -1.49
C LEU A 250 16.59 16.57 -0.53
N ASP A 251 16.06 17.69 -1.00
CA ASP A 251 15.18 18.57 -0.24
C ASP A 251 13.76 18.37 -0.78
N TYR A 252 12.96 17.63 -0.02
CA TYR A 252 11.63 17.22 -0.42
C TYR A 252 10.58 18.28 -0.08
N ASP A 253 9.64 18.50 -0.98
CA ASP A 253 8.52 19.40 -0.76
C ASP A 253 7.64 18.89 0.41
N GLY A 254 7.77 19.52 1.58
CA GLY A 254 6.95 19.25 2.76
C GLY A 254 7.47 18.16 3.74
N ASP A 255 8.53 17.41 3.37
CA ASP A 255 9.04 16.29 4.18
C ASP A 255 10.45 16.49 4.77
N GLY A 256 11.05 17.66 4.55
CA GLY A 256 12.40 17.98 5.01
C GLY A 256 13.50 17.46 4.08
N ALA A 257 14.75 17.56 4.52
CA ALA A 257 15.91 17.28 3.69
C ALA A 257 16.66 16.02 4.16
N VAL A 258 17.19 15.27 3.19
CA VAL A 258 18.10 14.15 3.45
C VAL A 258 19.44 14.35 2.75
N VAL A 259 20.53 14.14 3.48
CA VAL A 259 21.87 14.03 2.88
C VAL A 259 22.16 12.57 2.60
N ILE A 260 22.31 12.23 1.33
CA ILE A 260 22.79 10.92 0.91
C ILE A 260 24.31 10.98 0.69
N SER A 261 25.03 10.05 1.28
CA SER A 261 26.48 10.05 1.23
C SER A 261 27.07 8.65 1.15
N TRP A 262 28.28 8.57 0.59
CA TRP A 262 29.09 7.36 0.58
C TRP A 262 30.43 7.68 1.24
N ALA A 263 30.86 6.85 2.17
CA ALA A 263 32.10 7.05 2.88
C ALA A 263 32.85 5.74 3.13
N ASP A 264 34.16 5.78 2.99
CA ASP A 264 35.06 4.68 3.29
C ASP A 264 35.59 4.86 4.71
N PHE A 265 35.12 4.02 5.64
CA PHE A 265 35.58 3.97 7.01
C PHE A 265 36.73 2.99 7.15
N THR A 266 37.88 3.47 7.61
CA THR A 266 39.06 2.62 7.88
C THR A 266 39.13 2.34 9.37
N PHE A 267 38.96 1.10 9.75
CA PHE A 267 39.03 0.60 11.11
C PHE A 267 40.35 -0.13 11.35
N LYS A 268 40.88 -0.01 12.56
CA LYS A 268 42.03 -0.78 13.05
C LYS A 268 41.60 -1.54 14.31
N ASN A 269 41.87 -2.83 14.36
CA ASN A 269 41.73 -3.60 15.58
C ASN A 269 42.88 -3.25 16.54
N LYS A 270 42.55 -2.79 17.75
CA LYS A 270 43.54 -2.32 18.75
C LYS A 270 44.47 -3.44 19.23
N LYS A 271 43.99 -4.71 19.24
CA LYS A 271 44.75 -5.86 19.74
C LYS A 271 45.60 -6.51 18.65
N SER A 272 45.02 -6.82 17.49
CA SER A 272 45.71 -7.49 16.40
C SER A 272 46.51 -6.53 15.52
N GLY A 273 46.17 -5.24 15.50
CA GLY A 273 46.71 -4.23 14.60
C GLY A 273 46.18 -4.33 13.16
N ASN A 274 45.29 -5.27 12.88
CA ASN A 274 44.71 -5.45 11.55
C ASN A 274 43.89 -4.23 11.14
N ILE A 275 44.05 -3.81 9.86
CA ILE A 275 43.33 -2.64 9.30
C ILE A 275 42.44 -3.09 8.17
N LYS A 276 41.22 -2.60 8.14
CA LYS A 276 40.27 -2.79 7.03
C LYS A 276 39.53 -1.51 6.72
N THR A 277 39.24 -1.27 5.45
CA THR A 277 38.40 -0.20 4.97
C THR A 277 37.05 -0.78 4.52
N ILE A 278 35.96 -0.20 4.98
CA ILE A 278 34.58 -0.60 4.68
C ILE A 278 33.88 0.60 4.08
N SER A 279 33.36 0.42 2.86
CA SER A 279 32.51 1.43 2.23
C SER A 279 31.11 1.35 2.80
N GLN A 280 30.56 2.49 3.18
CA GLN A 280 29.22 2.62 3.70
C GLN A 280 28.42 3.62 2.87
N HIS A 281 27.14 3.35 2.72
CA HIS A 281 26.16 4.31 2.25
C HIS A 281 25.30 4.73 3.43
N ILE A 282 25.18 6.04 3.64
CA ILE A 282 24.49 6.59 4.80
C ILE A 282 23.54 7.70 4.34
N GLN A 283 22.33 7.69 4.86
CA GLN A 283 21.31 8.72 4.65
C GLN A 283 21.01 9.39 5.99
N HIS A 284 21.20 10.70 6.06
CA HIS A 284 20.92 11.50 7.24
C HIS A 284 19.71 12.40 6.96
N TRP A 285 18.61 12.16 7.65
CA TRP A 285 17.37 12.95 7.54
C TRP A 285 17.38 14.08 8.56
N PHE A 286 17.12 15.29 8.10
CA PHE A 286 17.20 16.50 8.89
C PHE A 286 15.85 17.14 9.11
N ASN A 287 15.63 17.69 10.33
CA ASN A 287 14.53 18.60 10.61
C ASN A 287 14.87 20.04 10.15
N GLU A 288 13.89 20.96 10.24
CA GLU A 288 14.05 22.38 9.90
C GLU A 288 15.18 23.09 10.69
N LYS A 289 15.53 22.59 11.88
CA LYS A 289 16.64 23.12 12.68
C LYS A 289 18.01 22.61 12.22
N GLY A 290 18.01 21.68 11.28
CA GLY A 290 19.21 21.01 10.79
C GLY A 290 19.77 19.99 11.79
N GLU A 291 18.95 19.38 12.63
CA GLU A 291 19.31 18.26 13.50
C GLU A 291 18.90 16.96 12.81
N ILE A 292 19.69 15.90 12.98
CA ILE A 292 19.40 14.59 12.41
C ILE A 292 18.27 13.94 13.24
N VAL A 293 17.20 13.53 12.56
CA VAL A 293 16.03 12.86 13.16
C VAL A 293 15.94 11.39 12.78
N ARG A 294 16.65 11.00 11.72
CA ARG A 294 16.75 9.62 11.27
C ARG A 294 18.07 9.41 10.54
N GLU A 295 18.68 8.24 10.72
CA GLU A 295 19.85 7.78 9.99
C GLU A 295 19.60 6.37 9.49
N ASP A 296 19.74 6.18 8.17
CA ASP A 296 19.70 4.85 7.53
C ASP A 296 21.12 4.53 7.06
N TYR A 297 21.68 3.41 7.50
CA TYR A 297 23.03 3.03 7.11
C TYR A 297 23.11 1.58 6.65
N TYR A 298 24.01 1.37 5.69
CA TYR A 298 24.32 0.07 5.11
C TYR A 298 25.70 -0.35 5.60
N PHE A 299 25.71 -1.11 6.70
CA PHE A 299 26.93 -1.54 7.37
C PHE A 299 26.93 -3.05 7.60
N ASN A 300 28.01 -3.73 7.18
CA ASN A 300 28.18 -5.15 7.44
C ASN A 300 29.25 -5.39 8.52
N PRO A 301 28.88 -5.68 9.78
CA PRO A 301 29.83 -5.87 10.87
C PRO A 301 30.76 -7.08 10.68
N ALA A 302 30.42 -8.05 9.82
CA ALA A 302 31.30 -9.17 9.49
C ALA A 302 32.58 -8.75 8.73
N GLN A 303 32.58 -7.54 8.16
CA GLN A 303 33.76 -6.98 7.48
C GLN A 303 34.75 -6.29 8.41
N LEU A 304 34.40 -6.07 9.68
CA LEU A 304 35.29 -5.45 10.66
C LEU A 304 36.59 -6.26 10.83
N PRO A 305 37.76 -5.60 11.12
CA PRO A 305 39.02 -6.30 11.34
C PRO A 305 38.94 -7.10 12.65
N GLN A 306 39.28 -8.38 12.54
CA GLN A 306 39.39 -9.32 13.66
C GLN A 306 40.74 -9.22 14.32
#